data_0efe85cadd62ec6ea36e831e5e18b176
#
_entry.id   0efe85cadd62ec6ea36e831e5e18b176
#
_cell.length_a   1.000
_cell.length_b   1.000
_cell.length_c   1.000
_cell.angle_alpha   90.00
_cell.angle_beta   90.00
_cell.angle_gamma   90.00
#
_symmetry.space_group_name_H-M   'P 1'
#
loop_
_entity.id
_entity.type
_entity.pdbx_description
1 polymer ?
#
loop_
_entity_poly.entity_id
_entity_poly.type
_entity_poly.pdbx_seq_one_letter_code
_entity_poly.pdbx_strand_id
1 'polypeptide(L)'
;MSNKNTKSFGSRWGFILASVGSAVGMANVWGFPNKLGSNGGGAFLLIYLLFIFIFSYVALPTEFAIGRRAGTGTLGAYKYAWETRGKKAGTAGGLLGWLPLAGSLCIGYAIIVSYILKAFLDSLIGTLMHEDTAVWFESFSSKPFSVIPLHIIVVAGTLLTLFFGAHSIEKTNKIMMPLFFIIFLILAVRVAMLPGAAEGYKFMFAPDWSKLADPMIWIWAMGQAFFSLSVT
;
A
#
# COMPACT_ATOMS: atom_id res chain seq x y z
N MET A 1 24.07 13.11 -24.61
CA MET A 1 24.16 11.63 -24.62
C MET A 1 23.60 11.14 -23.27
N SER A 2 22.36 10.70 -23.24
CA SER A 2 21.68 10.23 -22.01
C SER A 2 22.19 8.82 -21.70
N ASN A 3 22.78 8.65 -20.53
CA ASN A 3 23.25 7.37 -20.02
C ASN A 3 22.04 6.47 -19.73
N LYS A 4 21.66 5.62 -20.69
CA LYS A 4 20.53 4.69 -20.65
C LYS A 4 20.79 3.48 -19.73
N ASN A 5 21.20 3.70 -18.51
CA ASN A 5 21.28 2.65 -17.50
C ASN A 5 20.15 2.75 -16.47
N THR A 6 18.95 3.12 -16.89
CA THR A 6 17.75 2.78 -16.12
C THR A 6 17.50 1.29 -16.32
N LYS A 7 17.94 0.50 -15.33
CA LYS A 7 17.68 -0.94 -15.32
C LYS A 7 16.16 -1.15 -15.37
N SER A 8 15.64 -1.52 -16.53
CA SER A 8 14.24 -1.86 -16.73
C SER A 8 13.93 -3.22 -16.08
N PHE A 9 12.65 -3.49 -15.83
CA PHE A 9 12.23 -4.82 -15.40
C PHE A 9 12.60 -5.87 -16.42
N GLY A 10 13.07 -7.03 -15.97
CA GLY A 10 13.56 -8.11 -16.84
C GLY A 10 12.44 -8.90 -17.51
N SER A 11 11.20 -8.84 -17.00
CA SER A 11 10.07 -9.59 -17.53
C SER A 11 8.74 -8.89 -17.32
N ARG A 12 7.72 -9.23 -18.14
CA ARG A 12 6.35 -8.73 -17.97
C ARG A 12 5.76 -9.17 -16.63
N TRP A 13 5.98 -10.41 -16.23
CA TRP A 13 5.54 -10.92 -14.93
C TRP A 13 6.22 -10.22 -13.77
N GLY A 14 7.52 -9.94 -13.88
CA GLY A 14 8.24 -9.16 -12.89
C GLY A 14 7.68 -7.76 -12.72
N PHE A 15 7.33 -7.08 -13.81
CA PHE A 15 6.66 -5.78 -13.77
C PHE A 15 5.28 -5.86 -13.12
N ILE A 16 4.45 -6.83 -13.50
CA ILE A 16 3.10 -7.02 -12.94
C ILE A 16 3.18 -7.28 -11.43
N LEU A 17 4.03 -8.23 -11.00
CA LEU A 17 4.20 -8.54 -9.58
C LEU A 17 4.77 -7.38 -8.78
N ALA A 18 5.67 -6.59 -9.35
CA ALA A 18 6.19 -5.38 -8.72
C ALA A 18 5.09 -4.31 -8.59
N SER A 19 4.26 -4.13 -9.63
CA SER A 19 3.13 -3.19 -9.58
C SER A 19 2.08 -3.61 -8.56
N VAL A 20 1.74 -4.91 -8.50
CA VAL A 20 0.85 -5.45 -7.47
C VAL A 20 1.46 -5.27 -6.08
N GLY A 21 2.75 -5.56 -5.91
CA GLY A 21 3.46 -5.38 -4.64
C GLY A 21 3.51 -3.92 -4.18
N SER A 22 3.61 -2.99 -5.12
CA SER A 22 3.50 -1.56 -4.84
C SER A 22 2.09 -1.14 -4.40
N ALA A 23 1.06 -1.75 -4.97
CA ALA A 23 -0.34 -1.47 -4.66
C ALA A 23 -0.80 -2.09 -3.34
N VAL A 24 -0.26 -3.26 -2.98
CA VAL A 24 -0.60 -3.96 -1.72
C VAL A 24 0.20 -3.39 -0.57
N GLY A 25 -0.46 -2.57 0.25
CA GLY A 25 0.14 -1.95 1.44
C GLY A 25 -0.68 -2.20 2.70
N MET A 26 -0.21 -1.64 3.81
CA MET A 26 -0.86 -1.70 5.13
C MET A 26 -2.30 -1.23 5.10
N ALA A 27 -2.61 -0.19 4.32
CA ALA A 27 -3.96 0.32 4.21
C ALA A 27 -4.92 -0.68 3.55
N ASN A 28 -4.41 -1.63 2.75
CA ASN A 28 -5.24 -2.68 2.17
C ASN A 28 -5.44 -3.84 3.15
N VAL A 29 -4.41 -4.19 3.91
CA VAL A 29 -4.45 -5.34 4.83
C VAL A 29 -5.15 -4.99 6.14
N TRP A 30 -4.91 -3.81 6.68
CA TRP A 30 -5.44 -3.36 7.97
C TRP A 30 -6.48 -2.25 7.83
N GLY A 31 -6.21 -1.22 7.04
CA GLY A 31 -7.08 -0.05 6.92
C GLY A 31 -8.39 -0.37 6.20
N PHE A 32 -8.35 -1.15 5.13
CA PHE A 32 -9.54 -1.50 4.35
C PHE A 32 -10.58 -2.30 5.16
N PRO A 33 -10.25 -3.40 5.86
CA PRO A 33 -11.22 -4.11 6.68
C PRO A 33 -11.85 -3.23 7.76
N ASN A 34 -11.07 -2.37 8.40
CA ASN A 34 -11.56 -1.42 9.39
C ASN A 34 -12.58 -0.44 8.77
N LYS A 35 -12.22 0.18 7.65
CA LYS A 35 -13.11 1.11 6.93
C LYS A 35 -14.38 0.42 6.43
N LEU A 36 -14.27 -0.80 5.92
CA LEU A 36 -15.40 -1.59 5.48
C LEU A 36 -16.35 -1.88 6.66
N GLY A 37 -15.80 -2.29 7.79
CA GLY A 37 -16.56 -2.56 9.01
C GLY A 37 -17.28 -1.32 9.57
N SER A 38 -16.60 -0.17 9.55
CA SER A 38 -17.14 1.09 10.12
C SER A 38 -18.10 1.83 9.18
N ASN A 39 -18.11 1.53 7.88
CA ASN A 39 -18.85 2.30 6.88
C ASN A 39 -19.93 1.48 6.12
N GLY A 40 -20.54 0.50 6.79
CA GLY A 40 -21.71 -0.19 6.25
C GLY A 40 -21.40 -1.35 5.29
N GLY A 41 -20.24 -1.98 5.45
CA GLY A 41 -19.93 -3.27 4.82
C GLY A 41 -20.09 -3.27 3.29
N GLY A 42 -21.09 -4.00 2.81
CA GLY A 42 -21.33 -4.16 1.36
C GLY A 42 -21.58 -2.87 0.60
N ALA A 43 -22.19 -1.86 1.19
CA ALA A 43 -22.38 -0.55 0.56
C ALA A 43 -21.04 0.14 0.28
N PHE A 44 -20.17 0.17 1.30
CA PHE A 44 -18.80 0.69 1.15
C PHE A 44 -18.01 -0.09 0.09
N LEU A 45 -18.10 -1.42 0.09
CA LEU A 45 -17.42 -2.28 -0.87
C LEU A 45 -17.82 -1.96 -2.32
N LEU A 46 -19.11 -1.73 -2.58
CA LEU A 46 -19.60 -1.38 -3.93
C LEU A 46 -19.05 -0.04 -4.41
N ILE A 47 -19.09 0.99 -3.56
CA ILE A 47 -18.56 2.32 -3.90
C ILE A 47 -17.04 2.23 -4.11
N TYR A 48 -16.34 1.49 -3.25
CA TYR A 48 -14.90 1.27 -3.39
C TYR A 48 -14.55 0.60 -4.72
N LEU A 49 -15.27 -0.47 -5.10
CA LEU A 49 -15.05 -1.15 -6.38
C LEU A 49 -15.37 -0.26 -7.57
N LEU A 50 -16.38 0.60 -7.48
CA LEU A 50 -16.66 1.60 -8.49
C LEU A 50 -15.47 2.55 -8.70
N PHE A 51 -14.91 3.10 -7.62
CA PHE A 51 -13.74 3.98 -7.72
C PHE A 51 -12.48 3.23 -8.17
N ILE A 52 -12.27 1.99 -7.73
CA ILE A 52 -11.18 1.15 -8.25
C ILE A 52 -11.29 1.00 -9.76
N PHE A 53 -12.49 0.71 -10.28
CA PHE A 53 -12.71 0.60 -11.72
C PHE A 53 -12.41 1.90 -12.47
N ILE A 54 -12.94 3.03 -11.99
CA ILE A 54 -12.74 4.35 -12.62
C ILE A 54 -11.24 4.71 -12.62
N PHE A 55 -10.57 4.61 -11.48
CA PHE A 55 -9.16 5.00 -11.37
C PHE A 55 -8.22 4.04 -12.09
N SER A 56 -8.52 2.74 -12.12
CA SER A 56 -7.74 1.77 -12.90
C SER A 56 -7.80 2.06 -14.39
N TYR A 57 -8.93 2.52 -14.88
CA TYR A 57 -9.11 2.80 -16.30
C TYR A 57 -8.53 4.14 -16.73
N VAL A 58 -8.57 5.15 -15.89
CA VAL A 58 -8.15 6.52 -16.24
C VAL A 58 -6.79 6.86 -15.64
N ALA A 59 -6.63 6.71 -14.33
CA ALA A 59 -5.47 7.22 -13.62
C ALA A 59 -4.20 6.38 -13.88
N LEU A 60 -4.27 5.06 -13.70
CA LEU A 60 -3.11 4.20 -13.88
C LEU A 60 -2.51 4.24 -15.31
N PRO A 61 -3.29 4.15 -16.41
CA PRO A 61 -2.72 4.28 -17.75
C PRO A 61 -2.07 5.64 -17.99
N THR A 62 -2.64 6.70 -17.42
CA THR A 62 -2.09 8.07 -17.53
C THR A 62 -0.75 8.17 -16.82
N GLU A 63 -0.67 7.68 -15.58
CA GLU A 63 0.55 7.66 -14.79
C GLU A 63 1.66 6.85 -15.49
N PHE A 64 1.35 5.63 -15.96
CA PHE A 64 2.31 4.82 -16.71
C PHE A 64 2.73 5.47 -18.04
N ALA A 65 1.83 6.18 -18.71
CA ALA A 65 2.17 6.89 -19.95
C ALA A 65 3.15 8.04 -19.69
N ILE A 66 2.91 8.83 -18.63
CA ILE A 66 3.80 9.93 -18.22
C ILE A 66 5.15 9.37 -17.77
N GLY A 67 5.16 8.35 -16.92
CA GLY A 67 6.38 7.71 -16.44
C GLY A 67 7.26 7.16 -17.57
N ARG A 68 6.66 6.46 -18.54
CA ARG A 68 7.35 5.96 -19.73
C ARG A 68 7.91 7.09 -20.61
N ARG A 69 7.13 8.16 -20.77
CA ARG A 69 7.52 9.30 -21.60
C ARG A 69 8.64 10.10 -20.95
N ALA A 70 8.57 10.33 -19.66
CA ALA A 70 9.59 11.04 -18.90
C ALA A 70 10.88 10.23 -18.74
N GLY A 71 10.80 8.90 -18.64
CA GLY A 71 11.94 8.00 -18.45
C GLY A 71 12.72 8.25 -17.15
N THR A 72 12.05 8.86 -16.16
CA THR A 72 12.64 9.28 -14.88
C THR A 72 11.67 8.94 -13.74
N GLY A 73 12.14 9.08 -12.48
CA GLY A 73 11.27 8.98 -11.31
C GLY A 73 10.31 10.16 -11.17
N THR A 74 9.53 10.18 -10.08
CA THR A 74 8.44 11.13 -9.81
C THR A 74 8.80 12.58 -10.08
N LEU A 75 9.94 13.07 -9.54
CA LEU A 75 10.38 14.45 -9.74
C LEU A 75 10.56 14.84 -11.21
N GLY A 76 11.17 13.94 -11.97
CA GLY A 76 11.40 14.17 -13.40
C GLY A 76 10.12 14.05 -14.22
N ALA A 77 9.18 13.20 -13.82
CA ALA A 77 7.88 13.06 -14.46
C ALA A 77 7.04 14.34 -14.29
N TYR A 78 6.98 14.89 -13.07
CA TYR A 78 6.33 16.18 -12.81
C TYR A 78 7.00 17.32 -13.58
N LYS A 79 8.33 17.39 -13.56
CA LYS A 79 9.07 18.37 -14.36
C LYS A 79 8.73 18.27 -15.84
N TYR A 80 8.78 17.07 -16.41
CA TYR A 80 8.44 16.81 -17.80
C TYR A 80 7.02 17.25 -18.15
N ALA A 81 6.02 16.90 -17.35
CA ALA A 81 4.64 17.25 -17.59
C ALA A 81 4.41 18.78 -17.61
N TRP A 82 5.09 19.52 -16.72
CA TRP A 82 4.96 20.97 -16.63
C TRP A 82 5.84 21.73 -17.62
N GLU A 83 6.92 21.12 -18.10
CA GLU A 83 7.86 21.73 -19.07
C GLU A 83 7.19 22.03 -20.42
N THR A 84 6.08 21.36 -20.73
CA THR A 84 5.21 21.68 -21.88
C THR A 84 4.67 23.12 -21.85
N ARG A 85 4.61 23.75 -20.67
CA ARG A 85 4.22 25.16 -20.47
C ARG A 85 5.40 26.12 -20.34
N GLY A 86 6.62 25.62 -20.57
CA GLY A 86 7.86 26.38 -20.51
C GLY A 86 8.83 25.96 -19.41
N LYS A 87 10.11 26.33 -19.56
CA LYS A 87 11.20 25.90 -18.63
C LYS A 87 10.97 26.28 -17.16
N LYS A 88 10.44 27.50 -16.91
CA LYS A 88 10.13 27.96 -15.55
C LYS A 88 9.02 27.10 -14.91
N ALA A 89 7.97 26.79 -15.68
CA ALA A 89 6.91 25.89 -15.26
C ALA A 89 7.47 24.49 -14.96
N GLY A 90 8.34 23.95 -15.81
CA GLY A 90 9.01 22.68 -15.55
C GLY A 90 9.79 22.63 -14.24
N THR A 91 10.49 23.72 -13.87
CA THR A 91 11.16 23.82 -12.57
C THR A 91 10.17 23.79 -11.42
N ALA A 92 9.08 24.54 -11.52
CA ALA A 92 8.01 24.54 -10.51
C ALA A 92 7.35 23.14 -10.39
N GLY A 93 7.07 22.48 -11.53
CA GLY A 93 6.57 21.11 -11.54
C GLY A 93 7.52 20.13 -10.84
N GLY A 94 8.81 20.22 -11.09
CA GLY A 94 9.82 19.43 -10.39
C GLY A 94 9.82 19.63 -8.88
N LEU A 95 9.63 20.88 -8.42
CA LEU A 95 9.49 21.17 -6.99
C LEU A 95 8.21 20.59 -6.41
N LEU A 96 7.08 20.67 -7.13
CA LEU A 96 5.82 20.04 -6.71
C LEU A 96 5.95 18.52 -6.59
N GLY A 97 6.78 17.89 -7.40
CA GLY A 97 7.07 16.46 -7.30
C GLY A 97 7.71 16.02 -5.98
N TRP A 98 8.22 16.95 -5.16
CA TRP A 98 8.68 16.67 -3.80
C TRP A 98 7.53 16.42 -2.81
N LEU A 99 6.31 16.90 -3.07
CA LEU A 99 5.18 16.76 -2.15
C LEU A 99 4.79 15.30 -1.89
N PRO A 100 4.65 14.42 -2.91
CA PRO A 100 4.39 13.01 -2.66
C PRO A 100 5.52 12.31 -1.90
N LEU A 101 6.78 12.66 -2.19
CA LEU A 101 7.94 12.11 -1.50
C LEU A 101 7.99 12.56 -0.03
N ALA A 102 7.80 13.86 0.23
CA ALA A 102 7.74 14.39 1.59
C ALA A 102 6.58 13.76 2.37
N GLY A 103 5.40 13.61 1.76
CA GLY A 103 4.25 12.95 2.36
C GLY A 103 4.54 11.52 2.77
N SER A 104 5.18 10.74 1.92
CA SER A 104 5.54 9.34 2.22
C SER A 104 6.57 9.21 3.34
N LEU A 105 7.50 10.17 3.47
CA LEU A 105 8.46 10.22 4.57
C LEU A 105 7.80 10.61 5.90
N CYS A 106 6.78 11.48 5.88
CA CYS A 106 6.09 11.97 7.07
C CYS A 106 5.08 10.95 7.67
N ILE A 107 4.63 9.97 6.91
CA ILE A 107 3.59 9.02 7.35
C ILE A 107 4.09 8.03 8.41
N GLY A 108 5.38 7.95 8.69
CA GLY A 108 5.93 7.02 9.68
C GLY A 108 5.72 5.54 9.32
N TYR A 109 5.55 5.22 8.04
CA TYR A 109 5.21 3.89 7.56
C TYR A 109 6.21 2.82 8.03
N ALA A 110 7.49 3.14 8.03
CA ALA A 110 8.53 2.25 8.52
C ALA A 110 8.40 1.94 10.03
N ILE A 111 7.85 2.86 10.82
CA ILE A 111 7.56 2.64 12.25
C ILE A 111 6.43 1.62 12.40
N ILE A 112 5.36 1.75 11.61
CA ILE A 112 4.24 0.79 11.63
C ILE A 112 4.74 -0.61 11.24
N VAL A 113 5.59 -0.71 10.21
CA VAL A 113 6.22 -1.98 9.81
C VAL A 113 7.09 -2.55 10.93
N SER A 114 7.73 -1.70 11.73
CA SER A 114 8.52 -2.14 12.88
C SER A 114 7.65 -2.74 14.00
N TYR A 115 6.46 -2.19 14.24
CA TYR A 115 5.48 -2.79 15.17
C TYR A 115 4.99 -4.15 14.67
N ILE A 116 4.78 -4.31 13.37
CA ILE A 116 4.40 -5.61 12.79
C ILE A 116 5.54 -6.61 12.92
N LEU A 117 6.79 -6.17 12.67
CA LEU A 117 7.94 -7.03 12.85
C LEU A 117 8.06 -7.51 14.32
N LYS A 118 7.78 -6.61 15.28
CA LYS A 118 7.73 -6.99 16.71
C LYS A 118 6.65 -8.04 16.97
N ALA A 119 5.42 -7.79 16.49
CA ALA A 119 4.32 -8.74 16.64
C ALA A 119 4.63 -10.10 16.02
N PHE A 120 5.26 -10.10 14.84
CA PHE A 120 5.68 -11.31 14.16
C PHE A 120 6.71 -12.11 14.99
N LEU A 121 7.74 -11.44 15.50
CA LEU A 121 8.77 -12.09 16.31
C LEU A 121 8.19 -12.67 17.62
N ASP A 122 7.35 -11.90 18.30
CA ASP A 122 6.70 -12.34 19.54
C ASP A 122 5.67 -13.47 19.30
N SER A 123 5.03 -13.48 18.12
CA SER A 123 4.18 -14.62 17.72
C SER A 123 4.99 -15.90 17.49
N LEU A 124 6.18 -15.81 16.90
CA LEU A 124 7.06 -16.96 16.68
C LEU A 124 7.57 -17.56 17.99
N ILE A 125 7.80 -16.71 19.00
CA ILE A 125 8.27 -17.14 20.34
C ILE A 125 7.08 -17.63 21.19
N GLY A 126 5.84 -17.33 20.77
CA GLY A 126 4.63 -17.71 21.50
C GLY A 126 4.17 -16.71 22.57
N THR A 127 4.85 -15.58 22.73
CA THR A 127 4.52 -14.56 23.75
C THR A 127 3.08 -14.05 23.56
N LEU A 128 2.66 -13.78 22.33
CA LEU A 128 1.31 -13.29 22.03
C LEU A 128 0.18 -14.32 22.28
N MET A 129 0.51 -15.58 22.51
CA MET A 129 -0.50 -16.59 22.86
C MET A 129 -0.92 -16.52 24.34
N HIS A 130 -0.12 -15.87 25.18
CA HIS A 130 -0.29 -15.84 26.62
C HIS A 130 -0.56 -14.44 27.18
N GLU A 131 -0.42 -13.40 26.37
CA GLU A 131 -0.64 -12.02 26.79
C GLU A 131 -1.87 -11.41 26.09
N ASP A 132 -2.53 -10.47 26.76
CA ASP A 132 -3.52 -9.61 26.14
C ASP A 132 -2.84 -8.71 25.12
N THR A 133 -3.28 -8.78 23.87
CA THR A 133 -2.66 -8.06 22.75
C THR A 133 -2.71 -6.54 22.93
N ALA A 134 -3.72 -6.00 23.60
CA ALA A 134 -3.83 -4.57 23.89
C ALA A 134 -2.78 -4.13 24.90
N VAL A 135 -2.64 -4.88 26.00
CA VAL A 135 -1.63 -4.65 27.05
C VAL A 135 -0.22 -4.82 26.47
N TRP A 136 -0.01 -5.85 25.67
CA TRP A 136 1.28 -6.08 24.99
C TRP A 136 1.67 -4.89 24.11
N PHE A 137 0.74 -4.39 23.27
CA PHE A 137 1.01 -3.24 22.38
C PHE A 137 1.30 -1.97 23.17
N GLU A 138 0.50 -1.66 24.19
CA GLU A 138 0.69 -0.50 25.04
C GLU A 138 2.03 -0.57 25.79
N SER A 139 2.36 -1.72 26.36
CA SER A 139 3.63 -1.94 27.08
C SER A 139 4.87 -1.74 26.22
N PHE A 140 4.77 -2.03 24.92
CA PHE A 140 5.84 -1.81 23.96
C PHE A 140 5.87 -0.38 23.42
N SER A 141 4.72 0.16 23.02
CA SER A 141 4.62 1.47 22.37
C SER A 141 4.85 2.64 23.32
N SER A 142 4.53 2.49 24.60
CA SER A 142 4.75 3.50 25.63
C SER A 142 6.21 3.63 26.09
N LYS A 143 7.04 2.63 25.83
CA LYS A 143 8.46 2.70 26.22
C LYS A 143 9.24 3.57 25.24
N PRO A 144 9.89 4.65 25.71
CA PRO A 144 10.74 5.47 24.85
C PRO A 144 11.79 4.63 24.12
N PHE A 145 11.96 4.89 22.83
CA PHE A 145 12.98 4.29 21.97
C PHE A 145 12.85 2.76 21.73
N SER A 146 11.80 2.11 22.24
CA SER A 146 11.59 0.66 22.10
C SER A 146 11.56 0.18 20.65
N VAL A 147 11.04 1.02 19.76
CA VAL A 147 10.88 0.72 18.32
C VAL A 147 12.19 0.85 17.53
N ILE A 148 13.19 1.61 18.03
CA ILE A 148 14.40 1.96 17.26
C ILE A 148 15.16 0.73 16.73
N PRO A 149 15.46 -0.32 17.50
CA PRO A 149 16.20 -1.45 16.98
C PRO A 149 15.50 -2.13 15.80
N LEU A 150 14.18 -2.30 15.90
CA LEU A 150 13.36 -2.89 14.82
C LEU A 150 13.24 -1.96 13.62
N HIS A 151 13.14 -0.65 13.88
CA HIS A 151 13.12 0.35 12.84
C HIS A 151 14.42 0.34 12.01
N ILE A 152 15.57 0.23 12.67
CA ILE A 152 16.86 0.08 11.97
C ILE A 152 16.87 -1.16 11.10
N ILE A 153 16.35 -2.30 11.58
CA ILE A 153 16.28 -3.55 10.81
C ILE A 153 15.38 -3.35 9.57
N VAL A 154 14.22 -2.74 9.74
CA VAL A 154 13.27 -2.47 8.63
C VAL A 154 13.89 -1.54 7.59
N VAL A 155 14.51 -0.44 8.02
CA VAL A 155 15.16 0.51 7.12
C VAL A 155 16.34 -0.14 6.40
N ALA A 156 17.20 -0.88 7.12
CA ALA A 156 18.33 -1.58 6.52
C ALA A 156 17.88 -2.62 5.48
N GLY A 157 16.86 -3.42 5.78
CA GLY A 157 16.28 -4.39 4.84
C GLY A 157 15.70 -3.72 3.60
N THR A 158 15.02 -2.59 3.77
CA THR A 158 14.49 -1.78 2.67
C THR A 158 15.63 -1.23 1.79
N LEU A 159 16.66 -0.64 2.40
CA LEU A 159 17.81 -0.10 1.68
C LEU A 159 18.56 -1.19 0.91
N LEU A 160 18.76 -2.38 1.49
CA LEU A 160 19.36 -3.52 0.82
C LEU A 160 18.54 -3.95 -0.41
N THR A 161 17.21 -3.97 -0.28
CA THR A 161 16.32 -4.30 -1.41
C THR A 161 16.40 -3.27 -2.52
N LEU A 162 16.50 -1.98 -2.18
CA LEU A 162 16.53 -0.87 -3.14
C LEU A 162 17.92 -0.67 -3.77
N PHE A 163 18.98 -1.11 -3.10
CA PHE A 163 20.35 -0.84 -3.49
C PHE A 163 20.69 -1.27 -4.94
N PHE A 164 20.14 -2.40 -5.36
CA PHE A 164 20.33 -2.92 -6.71
C PHE A 164 19.25 -2.46 -7.71
N GLY A 165 18.38 -1.53 -7.32
CA GLY A 165 17.37 -0.92 -8.19
C GLY A 165 16.26 -1.86 -8.63
N ALA A 166 15.64 -1.60 -9.79
CA ALA A 166 14.46 -2.30 -10.28
C ALA A 166 14.60 -3.83 -10.34
N HIS A 167 15.78 -4.35 -10.63
CA HIS A 167 16.03 -5.79 -10.70
C HIS A 167 15.87 -6.47 -9.33
N SER A 168 16.38 -5.84 -8.26
CA SER A 168 16.23 -6.38 -6.89
C SER A 168 14.79 -6.32 -6.43
N ILE A 169 14.10 -5.22 -6.71
CA ILE A 169 12.67 -5.06 -6.44
C ILE A 169 11.87 -6.16 -7.14
N GLU A 170 12.15 -6.42 -8.42
CA GLU A 170 11.51 -7.47 -9.20
C GLU A 170 11.75 -8.85 -8.58
N LYS A 171 12.99 -9.17 -8.20
CA LYS A 171 13.35 -10.46 -7.59
C LYS A 171 12.64 -10.67 -6.26
N THR A 172 12.61 -9.65 -5.41
CA THR A 172 11.93 -9.68 -4.10
C THR A 172 10.42 -9.89 -4.29
N ASN A 173 9.79 -9.13 -5.18
CA ASN A 173 8.34 -9.24 -5.41
C ASN A 173 7.94 -10.57 -6.06
N LYS A 174 8.79 -11.17 -6.90
CA LYS A 174 8.54 -12.51 -7.46
C LYS A 174 8.40 -13.61 -6.39
N ILE A 175 9.03 -13.42 -5.24
CA ILE A 175 8.94 -14.36 -4.11
C ILE A 175 7.82 -13.92 -3.15
N MET A 176 7.82 -12.65 -2.77
CA MET A 176 6.92 -12.14 -1.73
C MET A 176 5.46 -12.13 -2.18
N MET A 177 5.17 -11.78 -3.44
CA MET A 177 3.76 -11.70 -3.88
C MET A 177 3.06 -13.06 -3.94
N PRO A 178 3.61 -14.11 -4.54
CA PRO A 178 3.00 -15.44 -4.45
C PRO A 178 2.84 -15.92 -3.01
N LEU A 179 3.85 -15.72 -2.15
CA LEU A 179 3.76 -16.09 -0.75
C LEU A 179 2.63 -15.34 -0.02
N PHE A 180 2.50 -14.04 -0.27
CA PHE A 180 1.41 -13.20 0.25
C PHE A 180 0.04 -13.78 -0.15
N PHE A 181 -0.18 -14.07 -1.43
CA PHE A 181 -1.43 -14.64 -1.90
C PHE A 181 -1.74 -15.99 -1.28
N ILE A 182 -0.73 -16.87 -1.13
CA ILE A 182 -0.91 -18.18 -0.47
C ILE A 182 -1.33 -18.01 0.98
N ILE A 183 -0.65 -17.13 1.73
CA ILE A 183 -0.99 -16.85 3.14
C ILE A 183 -2.42 -16.32 3.25
N PHE A 184 -2.81 -15.35 2.40
CA PHE A 184 -4.18 -14.81 2.43
C PHE A 184 -5.23 -15.83 2.02
N LEU A 185 -4.92 -16.73 1.09
CA LEU A 185 -5.83 -17.83 0.73
C LEU A 185 -6.04 -18.78 1.93
N ILE A 186 -4.96 -19.16 2.61
CA ILE A 186 -5.04 -20.00 3.81
C ILE A 186 -5.87 -19.30 4.89
N LEU A 187 -5.63 -18.00 5.13
CA LEU A 187 -6.41 -17.21 6.08
C LEU A 187 -7.87 -17.12 5.69
N ALA A 188 -8.20 -16.90 4.41
CA ALA A 188 -9.57 -16.84 3.92
C ALA A 188 -10.31 -18.16 4.17
N VAL A 189 -9.69 -19.30 3.85
CA VAL A 189 -10.25 -20.63 4.14
C VAL A 189 -10.44 -20.81 5.65
N ARG A 190 -9.44 -20.46 6.45
CA ARG A 190 -9.50 -20.58 7.93
C ARG A 190 -10.64 -19.75 8.51
N VAL A 191 -10.76 -18.48 8.09
CA VAL A 191 -11.83 -17.59 8.54
C VAL A 191 -13.21 -18.08 8.14
N ALA A 192 -13.35 -18.61 6.92
CA ALA A 192 -14.61 -19.19 6.45
C ALA A 192 -15.11 -20.38 7.31
N MET A 193 -14.18 -21.08 7.97
CA MET A 193 -14.48 -22.20 8.84
C MET A 193 -14.78 -21.80 10.29
N LEU A 194 -14.68 -20.52 10.65
CA LEU A 194 -14.94 -20.06 12.01
C LEU A 194 -16.44 -19.97 12.30
N PRO A 195 -16.88 -20.24 13.54
CA PRO A 195 -18.25 -19.96 13.96
C PRO A 195 -18.58 -18.46 13.75
N GLY A 196 -19.75 -18.17 13.18
CA GLY A 196 -20.18 -16.78 12.89
C GLY A 196 -19.66 -16.20 11.57
N ALA A 197 -18.81 -16.92 10.82
CA ALA A 197 -18.29 -16.43 9.54
C ALA A 197 -19.39 -16.05 8.54
N ALA A 198 -20.52 -16.77 8.54
CA ALA A 198 -21.65 -16.49 7.66
C ALA A 198 -22.25 -15.08 7.88
N GLU A 199 -22.32 -14.61 9.12
CA GLU A 199 -22.79 -13.26 9.43
C GLU A 199 -21.82 -12.20 8.94
N GLY A 200 -20.51 -12.43 9.08
CA GLY A 200 -19.48 -11.57 8.54
C GLY A 200 -19.52 -11.47 7.02
N TYR A 201 -19.70 -12.58 6.34
CA TYR A 201 -19.86 -12.58 4.88
C TYR A 201 -21.16 -11.90 4.45
N LYS A 202 -22.27 -12.11 5.17
CA LYS A 202 -23.52 -11.40 4.90
C LYS A 202 -23.33 -9.89 5.03
N PHE A 203 -22.68 -9.43 6.08
CA PHE A 203 -22.37 -8.01 6.28
C PHE A 203 -21.49 -7.45 5.15
N MET A 204 -20.50 -8.21 4.70
CA MET A 204 -19.58 -7.77 3.64
C MET A 204 -20.22 -7.74 2.25
N PHE A 205 -21.16 -8.65 1.95
CA PHE A 205 -21.73 -8.78 0.60
C PHE A 205 -23.18 -8.31 0.47
N ALA A 206 -23.91 -8.11 1.57
CA ALA A 206 -25.26 -7.58 1.55
C ALA A 206 -25.21 -6.05 1.80
N PRO A 207 -25.42 -5.21 0.77
CA PRO A 207 -25.31 -3.77 0.95
C PRO A 207 -26.49 -3.20 1.74
N ASP A 208 -26.18 -2.35 2.70
CA ASP A 208 -27.17 -1.45 3.30
C ASP A 208 -27.31 -0.20 2.42
N TRP A 209 -28.34 -0.20 1.58
CA TRP A 209 -28.58 0.88 0.62
C TRP A 209 -28.80 2.25 1.28
N SER A 210 -29.26 2.30 2.52
CA SER A 210 -29.45 3.56 3.26
C SER A 210 -28.14 4.31 3.47
N LYS A 211 -27.03 3.58 3.55
CA LYS A 211 -25.67 4.12 3.72
C LYS A 211 -25.16 4.87 2.49
N LEU A 212 -25.71 4.62 1.30
CA LEU A 212 -25.31 5.35 0.09
C LEU A 212 -25.69 6.83 0.13
N ALA A 213 -26.64 7.22 0.99
CA ALA A 213 -27.01 8.61 1.18
C ALA A 213 -25.99 9.41 2.01
N ASP A 214 -25.05 8.75 2.69
CA ASP A 214 -24.00 9.43 3.47
C ASP A 214 -22.81 9.81 2.57
N PRO A 215 -22.55 11.11 2.34
CA PRO A 215 -21.41 11.55 1.52
C PRO A 215 -20.04 11.08 2.06
N MET A 216 -19.93 10.87 3.37
CA MET A 216 -18.67 10.48 3.99
C MET A 216 -18.22 9.09 3.54
N ILE A 217 -19.15 8.17 3.27
CA ILE A 217 -18.83 6.83 2.76
C ILE A 217 -18.16 6.93 1.38
N TRP A 218 -18.65 7.82 0.52
CA TRP A 218 -18.06 8.07 -0.80
C TRP A 218 -16.65 8.63 -0.69
N ILE A 219 -16.42 9.58 0.23
CA ILE A 219 -15.10 10.16 0.47
C ILE A 219 -14.12 9.10 0.98
N TRP A 220 -14.53 8.29 1.96
CA TRP A 220 -13.68 7.23 2.50
C TRP A 220 -13.39 6.14 1.46
N ALA A 221 -14.36 5.73 0.67
CA ALA A 221 -14.18 4.73 -0.38
C ALA A 221 -13.28 5.25 -1.50
N MET A 222 -13.47 6.50 -1.93
CA MET A 222 -12.62 7.16 -2.92
C MET A 222 -11.16 7.24 -2.42
N GLY A 223 -10.94 7.75 -1.20
CA GLY A 223 -9.60 7.84 -0.62
C GLY A 223 -8.92 6.47 -0.48
N GLN A 224 -9.69 5.44 -0.10
CA GLN A 224 -9.16 4.08 -0.03
C GLN A 224 -8.81 3.53 -1.41
N ALA A 225 -9.59 3.84 -2.46
CA ALA A 225 -9.31 3.41 -3.82
C ALA A 225 -8.04 4.08 -4.40
N PHE A 226 -7.86 5.37 -4.16
CA PHE A 226 -6.61 6.07 -4.50
C PHE A 226 -5.40 5.41 -3.87
N PHE A 227 -5.50 5.14 -2.57
CA PHE A 227 -4.41 4.50 -1.82
C PHE A 227 -4.14 3.08 -2.34
N SER A 228 -5.19 2.28 -2.58
CA SER A 228 -5.05 0.89 -3.02
C SER A 228 -4.41 0.75 -4.40
N LEU A 229 -4.59 1.73 -5.27
CA LEU A 229 -3.99 1.73 -6.60
C LEU A 229 -2.61 2.41 -6.63
N SER A 230 -2.16 2.98 -5.50
CA SER A 230 -0.91 3.76 -5.41
C SER A 230 -0.82 4.85 -6.48
N VAL A 231 -1.95 5.46 -6.84
CA VAL A 231 -1.99 6.57 -7.80
C VAL A 231 -1.42 7.82 -7.14
N THR A 232 -0.44 8.48 -7.78
CA THR A 232 0.29 9.65 -7.27
C THR A 232 0.25 10.84 -8.23
#